data_cd76e2a80bbe74d2e22ebc4b7ec3dc39
#
_entry.id   cd76e2a80bbe74d2e22ebc4b7ec3dc39
#
_cell.length_a   1.000
_cell.length_b   1.000
_cell.length_c   1.000
_cell.angle_alpha   90.00
_cell.angle_beta   90.00
_cell.angle_gamma   90.00
#
_symmetry.space_group_name_H-M   'P 1'
#
loop_
_entity.id
_entity.type
_entity.pdbx_description
1 polymer ?
#
loop_
_entity_poly.entity_id
_entity_poly.type
_entity_poly.pdbx_seq_one_letter_code
_entity_poly.pdbx_strand_id
1 'polypeptide(L)'
;MSQNKTLVLAEKPSVGKDIAHVLKCKNGQNGYLENDRYIVTWALGHLVSLADPEAYGEKYQNWNMESLPMLPEHMKLTVLKGSGKQYKIVSSLLGRSEVKDIVIATDAGREGELVARWILDKAHCHKPIRRLWISSVTDKAISEGFKNLKPGTEFNNLYRAAQCRAEGDWLVGLNITRALTVKYNAQLSAGRVQSATLNMIVEREEAIKNFKPKPYYNILAKTPQFTLTWQGQHGKNINSKETAEKILQKMKGKSAVIKDISKKPKKSTSPGLYDLTELQRDANRLFGMSPKETLNIMQRLYESHKILTYPRTDSKYLTQDIVPTLSERLKTISIGPYKAAVSEILKLGIHTNKSFVDDRKVSDHHAIIPTEQRVILANLSTDERKIYDLVIKRFLSV
;
A
#
# COMPACT_ATOMS: atom_id res chain seq x y z
N MET A 1 -40.15 21.62 8.95
CA MET A 1 -38.76 21.93 9.40
C MET A 1 -37.82 21.07 8.57
N SER A 2 -36.88 21.69 7.84
CA SER A 2 -35.88 20.93 7.06
C SER A 2 -35.03 20.13 8.04
N GLN A 3 -35.06 18.79 7.98
CA GLN A 3 -34.25 17.95 8.82
C GLN A 3 -32.77 18.16 8.46
N ASN A 4 -31.92 18.38 9.48
CA ASN A 4 -30.46 18.52 9.29
C ASN A 4 -29.88 17.19 8.81
N LYS A 5 -29.22 17.19 7.65
CA LYS A 5 -28.57 16.00 7.07
C LYS A 5 -27.06 16.09 7.16
N THR A 6 -26.42 14.93 7.27
CA THR A 6 -24.97 14.75 7.12
C THR A 6 -24.67 14.26 5.71
N LEU A 7 -23.77 14.94 5.00
CA LEU A 7 -23.26 14.46 3.71
C LEU A 7 -22.06 13.55 3.94
N VAL A 8 -22.10 12.37 3.35
CA VAL A 8 -20.99 11.39 3.38
C VAL A 8 -20.34 11.33 2.01
N LEU A 9 -19.05 11.62 1.93
CA LEU A 9 -18.28 11.61 0.70
C LEU A 9 -17.34 10.40 0.68
N ALA A 10 -17.66 9.39 -0.12
CA ALA A 10 -16.82 8.23 -0.36
C ALA A 10 -15.86 8.45 -1.55
N GLU A 11 -14.80 7.65 -1.65
CA GLU A 11 -13.83 7.77 -2.75
C GLU A 11 -14.32 7.16 -4.06
N LYS A 12 -15.15 6.10 -3.98
CA LYS A 12 -15.61 5.33 -5.14
C LYS A 12 -17.07 4.97 -5.03
N PRO A 13 -17.76 4.75 -6.17
CA PRO A 13 -19.17 4.38 -6.18
C PRO A 13 -19.50 3.10 -5.40
N SER A 14 -18.63 2.08 -5.45
CA SER A 14 -18.79 0.82 -4.73
C SER A 14 -18.87 1.05 -3.23
N VAL A 15 -17.85 1.72 -2.67
CA VAL A 15 -17.78 2.06 -1.24
C VAL A 15 -18.93 2.97 -0.82
N GLY A 16 -19.28 3.95 -1.66
CA GLY A 16 -20.44 4.83 -1.41
C GLY A 16 -21.76 4.05 -1.30
N LYS A 17 -21.98 3.08 -2.18
CA LYS A 17 -23.16 2.21 -2.12
C LYS A 17 -23.17 1.30 -0.90
N ASP A 18 -22.02 0.76 -0.48
CA ASP A 18 -21.91 -0.05 0.73
C ASP A 18 -22.23 0.79 1.98
N ILE A 19 -21.68 1.99 2.07
CA ILE A 19 -22.00 2.93 3.15
C ILE A 19 -23.49 3.28 3.15
N ALA A 20 -24.06 3.59 1.97
CA ALA A 20 -25.47 3.88 1.82
C ALA A 20 -26.37 2.72 2.26
N HIS A 21 -25.96 1.48 1.95
CA HIS A 21 -26.65 0.27 2.42
C HIS A 21 -26.69 0.20 3.96
N VAL A 22 -25.55 0.33 4.61
CA VAL A 22 -25.44 0.30 6.08
C VAL A 22 -26.22 1.44 6.74
N LEU A 23 -26.18 2.63 6.15
CA LEU A 23 -26.93 3.81 6.63
C LEU A 23 -28.40 3.82 6.21
N LYS A 24 -28.86 2.80 5.46
CA LYS A 24 -30.24 2.67 4.97
C LYS A 24 -30.69 3.80 4.04
N CYS A 25 -29.77 4.36 3.26
CA CYS A 25 -30.06 5.34 2.21
C CYS A 25 -30.53 4.61 0.95
N LYS A 26 -31.82 4.74 0.61
CA LYS A 26 -32.46 4.02 -0.52
C LYS A 26 -32.91 4.95 -1.63
N ASN A 27 -33.22 6.19 -1.30
CA ASN A 27 -33.71 7.20 -2.24
C ASN A 27 -32.52 7.96 -2.83
N GLY A 28 -32.61 8.34 -4.09
CA GLY A 28 -31.57 9.14 -4.70
C GLY A 28 -31.61 9.15 -6.22
N GLN A 29 -30.64 9.83 -6.79
CA GLN A 29 -30.45 9.94 -8.24
C GLN A 29 -29.08 9.37 -8.61
N ASN A 30 -28.76 9.36 -9.88
CA ASN A 30 -27.46 8.96 -10.34
C ASN A 30 -26.37 9.85 -9.69
N GLY A 31 -25.46 9.25 -8.92
CA GLY A 31 -24.35 9.94 -8.25
C GLY A 31 -24.48 10.11 -6.73
N TYR A 32 -25.65 9.81 -6.13
CA TYR A 32 -25.83 9.79 -4.67
C TYR A 32 -27.05 8.97 -4.24
N LEU A 33 -27.10 8.60 -2.96
CA LEU A 33 -28.23 7.97 -2.28
C LEU A 33 -28.51 8.73 -0.98
N GLU A 34 -29.78 8.86 -0.58
CA GLU A 34 -30.13 9.60 0.62
C GLU A 34 -31.29 8.98 1.42
N ASN A 35 -31.39 9.41 2.67
CA ASN A 35 -32.53 9.26 3.56
C ASN A 35 -32.75 10.56 4.36
N ASP A 36 -33.54 10.51 5.42
CA ASP A 36 -33.86 11.70 6.23
C ASP A 36 -32.65 12.26 7.00
N ARG A 37 -31.60 11.45 7.25
CA ARG A 37 -30.41 11.84 8.04
C ARG A 37 -29.13 11.99 7.24
N TYR A 38 -28.98 11.22 6.15
CA TYR A 38 -27.73 11.10 5.40
C TYR A 38 -27.95 11.32 3.92
N ILE A 39 -26.96 11.95 3.30
CA ILE A 39 -26.77 11.99 1.83
C ILE A 39 -25.41 11.33 1.59
N VAL A 40 -25.38 10.18 0.91
CA VAL A 40 -24.15 9.47 0.57
C VAL A 40 -23.85 9.69 -0.90
N THR A 41 -22.73 10.33 -1.17
CA THR A 41 -22.20 10.55 -2.52
C THR A 41 -20.76 10.04 -2.61
N TRP A 42 -20.17 10.07 -3.78
CA TRP A 42 -18.84 9.51 -4.03
C TRP A 42 -18.08 10.28 -5.08
N ALA A 43 -16.76 10.19 -5.00
CA ALA A 43 -15.86 10.55 -6.07
C ALA A 43 -15.66 9.36 -7.05
N LEU A 44 -14.81 9.53 -8.03
CA LEU A 44 -14.42 8.48 -9.01
C LEU A 44 -12.89 8.25 -8.92
N GLY A 45 -12.34 8.29 -7.70
CA GLY A 45 -10.98 8.63 -7.44
C GLY A 45 -10.83 10.15 -7.41
N HIS A 46 -9.80 10.72 -8.02
CA HIS A 46 -9.68 12.18 -8.09
C HIS A 46 -10.76 12.81 -9.02
N LEU A 47 -11.52 13.78 -8.51
CA LEU A 47 -12.39 14.66 -9.30
C LEU A 47 -11.71 16.00 -9.59
N VAL A 48 -10.76 16.38 -8.73
CA VAL A 48 -10.05 17.65 -8.72
C VAL A 48 -8.55 17.37 -8.71
N SER A 49 -7.78 18.19 -9.41
CA SER A 49 -6.31 18.16 -9.43
C SER A 49 -5.74 19.57 -9.39
N LEU A 50 -4.41 19.68 -9.27
CA LEU A 50 -3.71 20.93 -9.56
C LEU A 50 -3.91 21.29 -11.03
N ALA A 51 -4.07 22.58 -11.29
CA ALA A 51 -4.24 23.10 -12.65
C ALA A 51 -2.97 22.95 -13.48
N ASP A 52 -3.14 22.82 -14.79
CA ASP A 52 -2.03 22.81 -15.74
C ASP A 52 -1.34 24.19 -15.77
N PRO A 53 -0.06 24.27 -16.20
CA PRO A 53 0.73 25.51 -16.22
C PRO A 53 0.06 26.68 -16.93
N GLU A 54 -0.72 26.42 -17.97
CA GLU A 54 -1.41 27.43 -18.77
C GLU A 54 -2.43 28.25 -17.93
N ALA A 55 -2.93 27.69 -16.84
CA ALA A 55 -3.84 28.38 -15.92
C ALA A 55 -3.16 29.48 -15.09
N TYR A 56 -1.83 29.52 -15.07
CA TYR A 56 -1.03 30.48 -14.28
C TYR A 56 -0.49 31.65 -15.11
N GLY A 57 -0.73 31.68 -16.41
CA GLY A 57 -0.39 32.78 -17.29
C GLY A 57 0.00 32.36 -18.68
N GLU A 58 -0.17 33.29 -19.65
CA GLU A 58 0.10 33.05 -21.07
C GLU A 58 1.55 32.64 -21.35
N LYS A 59 2.50 33.14 -20.55
CA LYS A 59 3.93 32.79 -20.66
C LYS A 59 4.21 31.31 -20.51
N TYR A 60 3.29 30.56 -19.91
CA TYR A 60 3.43 29.11 -19.68
C TYR A 60 2.73 28.25 -20.74
N GLN A 61 2.06 28.87 -21.73
CA GLN A 61 1.41 28.14 -22.82
C GLN A 61 2.44 27.48 -23.73
N ASN A 62 3.50 28.19 -24.04
CA ASN A 62 4.59 27.69 -24.87
C ASN A 62 5.73 27.12 -24.01
N TRP A 63 6.28 26.03 -24.47
CA TRP A 63 7.41 25.39 -23.80
C TRP A 63 8.71 26.04 -24.29
N ASN A 64 9.33 26.90 -23.48
CA ASN A 64 10.61 27.52 -23.71
C ASN A 64 11.42 27.59 -22.40
N MET A 65 12.72 27.82 -22.50
CA MET A 65 13.60 27.92 -21.31
C MET A 65 13.37 29.22 -20.52
N GLU A 66 12.90 30.26 -21.16
CA GLU A 66 12.73 31.60 -20.55
C GLU A 66 11.56 31.62 -19.55
N SER A 67 10.57 30.72 -19.75
CA SER A 67 9.44 30.59 -18.85
C SER A 67 9.73 29.73 -17.64
N LEU A 68 10.93 29.19 -17.49
CA LEU A 68 11.33 28.31 -16.37
C LEU A 68 12.22 29.07 -15.37
N PRO A 69 12.17 28.76 -14.07
CA PRO A 69 11.22 27.81 -13.45
C PRO A 69 9.81 28.39 -13.31
N MET A 70 8.81 27.52 -13.44
CA MET A 70 7.42 27.84 -13.12
C MET A 70 7.21 27.71 -11.61
N LEU A 71 7.05 28.84 -10.93
CA LEU A 71 6.88 28.93 -9.48
C LEU A 71 5.64 29.77 -9.16
N PRO A 72 4.42 29.22 -9.27
CA PRO A 72 3.21 29.94 -8.88
C PRO A 72 3.21 30.25 -7.39
N GLU A 73 2.80 31.46 -7.00
CA GLU A 73 2.64 31.82 -5.58
C GLU A 73 1.55 30.99 -4.89
N HIS A 74 0.48 30.70 -5.62
CA HIS A 74 -0.64 29.90 -5.13
C HIS A 74 -1.02 28.84 -6.16
N MET A 75 -1.13 27.60 -5.71
CA MET A 75 -1.60 26.50 -6.55
C MET A 75 -3.11 26.60 -6.79
N LYS A 76 -3.53 26.49 -8.05
CA LYS A 76 -4.93 26.49 -8.46
C LYS A 76 -5.44 25.07 -8.59
N LEU A 77 -6.70 24.86 -8.15
CA LEU A 77 -7.40 23.59 -8.33
C LEU A 77 -8.29 23.63 -9.58
N THR A 78 -8.31 22.54 -10.33
CA THR A 78 -9.16 22.35 -11.51
C THR A 78 -9.93 21.04 -11.45
N VAL A 79 -11.10 21.00 -12.07
CA VAL A 79 -11.88 19.76 -12.20
C VAL A 79 -11.29 18.94 -13.35
N LEU A 80 -11.00 17.68 -13.12
CA LEU A 80 -10.44 16.78 -14.12
C LEU A 80 -11.39 16.57 -15.29
N LYS A 81 -10.82 16.52 -16.51
CA LYS A 81 -11.57 16.16 -17.72
C LYS A 81 -12.26 14.80 -17.51
N GLY A 82 -13.56 14.72 -17.84
CA GLY A 82 -14.36 13.52 -17.62
C GLY A 82 -15.02 13.41 -16.23
N SER A 83 -14.53 14.10 -15.22
CA SER A 83 -15.09 14.10 -13.85
C SER A 83 -16.15 15.18 -13.61
N GLY A 84 -16.35 16.09 -14.55
CA GLY A 84 -17.20 17.28 -14.39
C GLY A 84 -18.65 16.97 -14.00
N LYS A 85 -19.25 15.89 -14.51
CA LYS A 85 -20.63 15.49 -14.17
C LYS A 85 -20.74 15.13 -12.69
N GLN A 86 -19.85 14.27 -12.20
CA GLN A 86 -19.86 13.83 -10.80
C GLN A 86 -19.46 14.97 -9.86
N TYR A 87 -18.46 15.78 -10.23
CA TYR A 87 -18.09 16.96 -9.45
C TYR A 87 -19.28 17.93 -9.28
N LYS A 88 -20.04 18.23 -10.34
CA LYS A 88 -21.23 19.07 -10.26
C LYS A 88 -22.27 18.52 -9.29
N ILE A 89 -22.49 17.20 -9.29
CA ILE A 89 -23.40 16.55 -8.34
C ILE A 89 -22.90 16.76 -6.91
N VAL A 90 -21.66 16.41 -6.63
CA VAL A 90 -21.07 16.55 -5.28
C VAL A 90 -21.11 18.00 -4.81
N SER A 91 -20.68 18.95 -5.65
CA SER A 91 -20.70 20.38 -5.34
C SER A 91 -22.12 20.91 -5.06
N SER A 92 -23.11 20.50 -5.87
CA SER A 92 -24.51 20.86 -5.63
C SER A 92 -25.02 20.31 -4.29
N LEU A 93 -24.67 19.07 -3.94
CA LEU A 93 -25.06 18.45 -2.66
C LEU A 93 -24.41 19.17 -1.48
N LEU A 94 -23.13 19.55 -1.60
CA LEU A 94 -22.42 20.34 -0.58
C LEU A 94 -23.07 21.70 -0.33
N GLY A 95 -23.67 22.31 -1.35
CA GLY A 95 -24.40 23.58 -1.28
C GLY A 95 -25.78 23.52 -0.66
N ARG A 96 -26.38 22.34 -0.47
CA ARG A 96 -27.75 22.21 0.09
C ARG A 96 -27.83 22.78 1.51
N SER A 97 -28.88 23.51 1.80
CA SER A 97 -29.09 24.18 3.11
C SER A 97 -29.33 23.20 4.26
N GLU A 98 -29.94 22.03 3.94
CA GLU A 98 -30.13 20.96 4.93
C GLU A 98 -28.84 20.22 5.30
N VAL A 99 -27.77 20.30 4.51
CA VAL A 99 -26.49 19.69 4.84
C VAL A 99 -25.78 20.55 5.87
N LYS A 100 -25.59 20.03 7.07
CA LYS A 100 -24.97 20.76 8.19
C LYS A 100 -23.52 20.36 8.44
N ASP A 101 -23.17 19.11 8.20
CA ASP A 101 -21.82 18.62 8.35
C ASP A 101 -21.47 17.58 7.28
N ILE A 102 -20.19 17.25 7.19
CA ILE A 102 -19.64 16.35 6.20
C ILE A 102 -18.88 15.24 6.91
N VAL A 103 -19.11 14.01 6.47
CA VAL A 103 -18.25 12.86 6.82
C VAL A 103 -17.39 12.51 5.61
N ILE A 104 -16.09 12.73 5.73
CA ILE A 104 -15.12 12.22 4.77
C ILE A 104 -14.99 10.71 5.00
N ALA A 105 -15.36 9.94 3.99
CA ALA A 105 -15.36 8.46 3.97
C ALA A 105 -14.55 7.92 2.79
N THR A 106 -13.55 8.68 2.33
CA THR A 106 -12.52 8.24 1.39
C THR A 106 -11.56 7.28 2.07
N ASP A 107 -10.73 6.57 1.31
CA ASP A 107 -9.75 5.63 1.84
C ASP A 107 -8.95 6.29 3.00
N ALA A 108 -8.69 5.51 4.05
CA ALA A 108 -8.00 6.01 5.23
C ALA A 108 -6.49 6.14 4.94
N GLY A 109 -6.07 7.30 4.44
CA GLY A 109 -4.71 7.57 4.04
C GLY A 109 -4.53 8.97 3.47
N ARG A 110 -3.28 9.33 3.16
CA ARG A 110 -2.92 10.65 2.63
C ARG A 110 -3.66 11.00 1.34
N GLU A 111 -3.75 10.05 0.41
CA GLU A 111 -4.40 10.27 -0.89
C GLU A 111 -5.92 10.45 -0.72
N GLY A 112 -6.57 9.61 0.11
CA GLY A 112 -8.00 9.76 0.37
C GLY A 112 -8.33 11.09 1.05
N GLU A 113 -7.49 11.58 1.97
CA GLU A 113 -7.66 12.90 2.58
C GLU A 113 -7.52 14.01 1.54
N LEU A 114 -6.52 13.92 0.65
CA LEU A 114 -6.30 14.88 -0.44
C LEU A 114 -7.49 14.94 -1.40
N VAL A 115 -7.98 13.77 -1.85
CA VAL A 115 -9.15 13.68 -2.74
C VAL A 115 -10.35 14.41 -2.15
N ALA A 116 -10.67 14.13 -0.90
CA ALA A 116 -11.83 14.74 -0.25
C ALA A 116 -11.65 16.25 -0.05
N ARG A 117 -10.51 16.68 0.53
CA ARG A 117 -10.26 18.10 0.84
C ARG A 117 -10.23 18.96 -0.42
N TRP A 118 -9.59 18.51 -1.49
CA TRP A 118 -9.58 19.25 -2.76
C TRP A 118 -10.97 19.42 -3.37
N ILE A 119 -11.87 18.43 -3.20
CA ILE A 119 -13.26 18.58 -3.62
C ILE A 119 -13.96 19.66 -2.79
N LEU A 120 -13.78 19.64 -1.46
CA LEU A 120 -14.36 20.64 -0.56
C LEU A 120 -13.81 22.04 -0.83
N ASP A 121 -12.49 22.18 -0.98
CA ASP A 121 -11.82 23.45 -1.26
C ASP A 121 -12.28 24.02 -2.60
N LYS A 122 -12.36 23.20 -3.66
CA LYS A 122 -12.84 23.61 -4.98
C LYS A 122 -14.31 23.98 -5.00
N ALA A 123 -15.11 23.37 -4.12
CA ALA A 123 -16.52 23.69 -3.93
C ALA A 123 -16.76 24.85 -2.93
N HIS A 124 -15.70 25.46 -2.37
CA HIS A 124 -15.75 26.50 -1.33
C HIS A 124 -16.63 26.10 -0.15
N CYS A 125 -16.52 24.86 0.30
CA CYS A 125 -17.32 24.29 1.37
C CYS A 125 -16.59 24.42 2.72
N HIS A 126 -17.17 25.20 3.65
CA HIS A 126 -16.62 25.46 4.99
C HIS A 126 -17.41 24.77 6.11
N LYS A 127 -18.24 23.78 5.77
CA LYS A 127 -19.04 23.05 6.76
C LYS A 127 -18.15 22.18 7.66
N PRO A 128 -18.57 21.91 8.91
CA PRO A 128 -17.81 21.04 9.82
C PRO A 128 -17.55 19.67 9.23
N ILE A 129 -16.35 19.16 9.44
CA ILE A 129 -15.87 17.88 8.88
C ILE A 129 -15.63 16.88 9.99
N ARG A 130 -16.14 15.68 9.79
CA ARG A 130 -15.78 14.46 10.54
C ARG A 130 -15.16 13.43 9.62
N ARG A 131 -14.38 12.51 10.14
CA ARG A 131 -13.64 11.51 9.38
C ARG A 131 -14.05 10.10 9.78
N LEU A 132 -14.47 9.31 8.81
CA LEU A 132 -14.60 7.86 8.92
C LEU A 132 -13.24 7.24 8.63
N TRP A 133 -12.62 6.61 9.63
CA TRP A 133 -11.31 5.99 9.50
C TRP A 133 -11.42 4.49 9.74
N ILE A 134 -11.46 3.71 8.65
CA ILE A 134 -11.66 2.25 8.67
C ILE A 134 -10.68 1.58 7.70
N SER A 135 -10.21 0.38 8.06
CA SER A 135 -9.30 -0.45 7.24
C SER A 135 -10.04 -1.57 6.48
N SER A 136 -11.37 -1.63 6.63
CA SER A 136 -12.24 -2.63 6.00
C SER A 136 -13.57 -2.00 5.63
N VAL A 137 -14.22 -2.49 4.57
CA VAL A 137 -15.53 -2.01 4.07
C VAL A 137 -16.65 -3.01 4.32
N THR A 138 -16.48 -3.90 5.33
CA THR A 138 -17.57 -4.76 5.79
C THR A 138 -18.67 -3.94 6.48
N ASP A 139 -19.90 -4.42 6.46
CA ASP A 139 -21.03 -3.74 7.10
C ASP A 139 -20.77 -3.47 8.59
N LYS A 140 -20.12 -4.40 9.28
CA LYS A 140 -19.69 -4.26 10.67
C LYS A 140 -18.69 -3.11 10.85
N ALA A 141 -17.61 -3.08 10.05
CA ALA A 141 -16.59 -2.05 10.12
C ALA A 141 -17.16 -0.65 9.82
N ILE A 142 -18.04 -0.54 8.82
CA ILE A 142 -18.72 0.71 8.50
C ILE A 142 -19.62 1.14 9.67
N SER A 143 -20.44 0.23 10.22
CA SER A 143 -21.34 0.55 11.32
C SER A 143 -20.61 1.00 12.57
N GLU A 144 -19.52 0.32 12.95
CA GLU A 144 -18.67 0.69 14.09
C GLU A 144 -17.92 1.99 13.83
N GLY A 145 -17.41 2.19 12.62
CA GLY A 145 -16.73 3.43 12.24
C GLY A 145 -17.63 4.66 12.34
N PHE A 146 -18.92 4.54 11.96
CA PHE A 146 -19.88 5.64 12.12
C PHE A 146 -20.22 5.96 13.58
N LYS A 147 -20.05 5.01 14.51
CA LYS A 147 -20.16 5.29 15.95
C LYS A 147 -18.94 6.03 16.49
N ASN A 148 -17.79 5.89 15.85
CA ASN A 148 -16.49 6.38 16.28
C ASN A 148 -15.87 7.39 15.29
N LEU A 149 -16.70 8.27 14.70
CA LEU A 149 -16.22 9.31 13.79
C LEU A 149 -15.27 10.27 14.51
N LYS A 150 -14.14 10.55 13.88
CA LYS A 150 -13.11 11.44 14.41
C LYS A 150 -13.31 12.89 13.91
N PRO A 151 -12.89 13.91 14.68
CA PRO A 151 -12.87 15.28 14.20
C PRO A 151 -11.96 15.41 12.96
N GLY A 152 -12.41 16.14 11.93
CA GLY A 152 -11.63 16.35 10.72
C GLY A 152 -10.31 17.11 10.96
N THR A 153 -10.25 17.89 12.04
CA THR A 153 -9.05 18.65 12.42
C THR A 153 -7.86 17.78 12.79
N GLU A 154 -8.07 16.55 13.28
CA GLU A 154 -7.00 15.60 13.58
C GLU A 154 -6.20 15.22 12.33
N PHE A 155 -6.79 15.34 11.15
CA PHE A 155 -6.21 14.95 9.86
C PHE A 155 -5.61 16.13 9.07
N ASN A 156 -5.55 17.32 9.64
CA ASN A 156 -5.01 18.50 8.95
C ASN A 156 -3.54 18.35 8.57
N ASN A 157 -2.72 17.75 9.42
CA ASN A 157 -1.31 17.52 9.10
C ASN A 157 -1.14 16.44 8.02
N LEU A 158 -2.01 15.43 8.02
CA LEU A 158 -2.04 14.40 6.97
C LEU A 158 -2.42 15.02 5.62
N TYR A 159 -3.43 15.90 5.59
CA TYR A 159 -3.81 16.66 4.40
C TYR A 159 -2.65 17.54 3.89
N ARG A 160 -2.03 18.33 4.78
CA ARG A 160 -0.89 19.17 4.42
C ARG A 160 0.27 18.36 3.83
N ALA A 161 0.59 17.21 4.41
CA ALA A 161 1.62 16.32 3.89
C ALA A 161 1.30 15.80 2.48
N ALA A 162 0.03 15.45 2.23
CA ALA A 162 -0.43 15.03 0.91
C ALA A 162 -0.40 16.17 -0.10
N GLN A 163 -0.81 17.38 0.30
CA GLN A 163 -0.78 18.59 -0.51
C GLN A 163 0.67 18.96 -0.89
N CYS A 164 1.58 19.05 0.08
CA CYS A 164 3.00 19.32 -0.17
C CYS A 164 3.62 18.31 -1.14
N ARG A 165 3.24 17.03 -1.02
CA ARG A 165 3.69 16.00 -1.97
C ARG A 165 3.18 16.27 -3.37
N ALA A 166 1.89 16.55 -3.54
CA ALA A 166 1.29 16.80 -4.84
C ALA A 166 1.86 18.06 -5.50
N GLU A 167 2.02 19.13 -4.73
CA GLU A 167 2.64 20.38 -5.20
C GLU A 167 4.12 20.18 -5.55
N GLY A 168 4.87 19.44 -4.74
CA GLY A 168 6.26 19.08 -5.02
C GLY A 168 6.41 18.24 -6.28
N ASP A 169 5.49 17.27 -6.51
CA ASP A 169 5.48 16.47 -7.74
C ASP A 169 5.14 17.30 -8.96
N TRP A 170 4.22 18.28 -8.84
CA TRP A 170 3.89 19.24 -9.90
C TRP A 170 5.09 20.14 -10.23
N LEU A 171 5.67 20.81 -9.22
CA LEU A 171 6.78 21.74 -9.39
C LEU A 171 8.01 21.04 -9.99
N VAL A 172 8.45 19.95 -9.42
CA VAL A 172 9.64 19.23 -9.87
C VAL A 172 9.39 18.56 -11.21
N GLY A 173 8.28 17.82 -11.32
CA GLY A 173 7.96 17.04 -12.51
C GLY A 173 7.79 17.90 -13.76
N LEU A 174 6.99 18.96 -13.69
CA LEU A 174 6.71 19.80 -14.85
C LEU A 174 7.92 20.67 -15.25
N ASN A 175 8.60 21.28 -14.29
CA ASN A 175 9.76 22.11 -14.60
C ASN A 175 10.89 21.31 -15.26
N ILE A 176 11.24 20.14 -14.67
CA ILE A 176 12.32 19.32 -15.24
C ILE A 176 11.89 18.71 -16.57
N THR A 177 10.66 18.24 -16.70
CA THR A 177 10.11 17.70 -17.96
C THR A 177 10.21 18.74 -19.08
N ARG A 178 9.75 19.98 -18.84
CA ARG A 178 9.82 21.04 -19.83
C ARG A 178 11.27 21.41 -20.17
N ALA A 179 12.12 21.58 -19.16
CA ALA A 179 13.53 21.90 -19.35
C ALA A 179 14.26 20.85 -20.22
N LEU A 180 14.08 19.57 -19.91
CA LEU A 180 14.70 18.49 -20.69
C LEU A 180 14.14 18.42 -22.11
N THR A 181 12.83 18.52 -22.27
CA THR A 181 12.16 18.46 -23.57
C THR A 181 12.64 19.59 -24.48
N VAL A 182 12.70 20.82 -23.98
CA VAL A 182 13.18 21.98 -24.73
C VAL A 182 14.69 21.88 -25.04
N LYS A 183 15.49 21.53 -24.02
CA LYS A 183 16.96 21.46 -24.18
C LYS A 183 17.40 20.42 -25.20
N TYR A 184 16.77 19.28 -25.22
CA TYR A 184 17.16 18.14 -26.07
C TYR A 184 16.29 18.00 -27.32
N ASN A 185 15.30 18.88 -27.51
CA ASN A 185 14.33 18.83 -28.62
C ASN A 185 13.73 17.41 -28.77
N ALA A 186 13.39 16.77 -27.66
CA ALA A 186 12.88 15.40 -27.58
C ALA A 186 11.82 15.30 -26.48
N GLN A 187 10.79 14.50 -26.69
CA GLN A 187 9.76 14.26 -25.66
C GLN A 187 10.35 13.47 -24.50
N LEU A 188 10.82 14.17 -23.48
CA LEU A 188 11.41 13.60 -22.26
C LEU A 188 10.51 13.91 -21.08
N SER A 189 10.45 12.98 -20.15
CA SER A 189 9.71 13.16 -18.90
C SER A 189 10.62 12.94 -17.70
N ALA A 190 10.36 13.69 -16.62
CA ALA A 190 11.06 13.54 -15.36
C ALA A 190 10.09 13.64 -14.19
N GLY A 191 10.46 13.05 -13.05
CA GLY A 191 9.68 13.11 -11.84
C GLY A 191 10.48 12.57 -10.65
N ARG A 192 10.10 12.97 -9.45
CA ARG A 192 10.83 12.62 -8.22
C ARG A 192 11.00 11.11 -8.00
N VAL A 193 10.01 10.31 -8.38
CA VAL A 193 10.06 8.85 -8.21
C VAL A 193 10.61 8.17 -9.47
N GLN A 194 10.09 8.52 -10.66
CA GLN A 194 10.47 7.84 -11.90
C GLN A 194 11.94 8.04 -12.26
N SER A 195 12.48 9.27 -12.11
CA SER A 195 13.88 9.55 -12.46
C SER A 195 14.84 8.89 -11.47
N ALA A 196 14.54 8.89 -10.17
CA ALA A 196 15.33 8.19 -9.17
C ALA A 196 15.33 6.67 -9.42
N THR A 197 14.18 6.08 -9.75
CA THR A 197 14.08 4.65 -10.06
C THR A 197 14.87 4.30 -11.33
N LEU A 198 14.77 5.13 -12.37
CA LEU A 198 15.54 4.94 -13.60
C LEU A 198 17.05 5.01 -13.32
N ASN A 199 17.50 5.98 -12.51
CA ASN A 199 18.90 6.08 -12.13
C ASN A 199 19.43 4.82 -11.44
N MET A 200 18.67 4.24 -10.51
CA MET A 200 19.04 2.98 -9.85
C MET A 200 19.22 1.83 -10.84
N ILE A 201 18.36 1.77 -11.88
CA ILE A 201 18.47 0.77 -12.94
C ILE A 201 19.72 1.03 -13.78
N VAL A 202 19.99 2.26 -14.18
CA VAL A 202 21.16 2.64 -14.96
C VAL A 202 22.45 2.32 -14.21
N GLU A 203 22.56 2.73 -12.94
CA GLU A 203 23.72 2.40 -12.09
C GLU A 203 23.95 0.87 -12.00
N ARG A 204 22.85 0.11 -11.89
CA ARG A 204 22.94 -1.37 -11.86
C ARG A 204 23.42 -1.94 -13.19
N GLU A 205 22.92 -1.45 -14.31
CA GLU A 205 23.36 -1.87 -15.66
C GLU A 205 24.83 -1.51 -15.90
N GLU A 206 25.26 -0.33 -15.49
CA GLU A 206 26.66 0.08 -15.57
C GLU A 206 27.57 -0.81 -14.70
N ALA A 207 27.13 -1.13 -13.49
CA ALA A 207 27.86 -2.06 -12.62
C ALA A 207 27.98 -3.46 -13.25
N ILE A 208 26.94 -3.95 -13.96
CA ILE A 208 26.98 -5.22 -14.68
C ILE A 208 27.93 -5.13 -15.88
N LYS A 209 27.86 -4.07 -16.71
CA LYS A 209 28.75 -3.86 -17.86
C LYS A 209 30.21 -3.76 -17.47
N ASN A 210 30.50 -3.10 -16.36
CA ASN A 210 31.85 -2.88 -15.86
C ASN A 210 32.34 -4.00 -14.94
N PHE A 211 31.53 -5.03 -14.73
CA PHE A 211 31.90 -6.15 -13.85
C PHE A 211 33.06 -6.95 -14.43
N LYS A 212 34.15 -7.00 -13.68
CA LYS A 212 35.33 -7.81 -13.99
C LYS A 212 35.34 -9.02 -13.04
N PRO A 213 35.05 -10.23 -13.54
CA PRO A 213 35.07 -11.42 -12.69
C PRO A 213 36.49 -11.67 -12.14
N LYS A 214 36.56 -11.94 -10.85
CA LYS A 214 37.80 -12.35 -10.18
C LYS A 214 37.63 -13.79 -9.72
N PRO A 215 38.51 -14.72 -10.15
CA PRO A 215 38.46 -16.09 -9.68
C PRO A 215 38.79 -16.17 -8.19
N TYR A 216 38.10 -17.06 -7.48
CA TYR A 216 38.45 -17.46 -6.12
C TYR A 216 38.43 -18.97 -5.99
N TYR A 217 39.10 -19.50 -5.03
CA TYR A 217 39.32 -20.94 -4.81
C TYR A 217 38.80 -21.30 -3.42
N ASN A 218 38.16 -22.45 -3.30
CA ASN A 218 37.77 -23.05 -2.04
C ASN A 218 38.41 -24.43 -1.92
N ILE A 219 38.87 -24.79 -0.75
CA ILE A 219 39.39 -26.12 -0.48
C ILE A 219 38.33 -26.89 0.31
N LEU A 220 37.97 -28.05 -0.25
CA LEU A 220 36.99 -28.95 0.33
C LEU A 220 37.61 -30.29 0.61
N ALA A 221 37.42 -30.83 1.81
CA ALA A 221 37.78 -32.21 2.12
C ALA A 221 36.48 -33.03 2.31
N LYS A 222 36.28 -34.04 1.48
CA LYS A 222 35.12 -34.91 1.52
C LYS A 222 35.43 -36.14 2.38
N THR A 223 34.54 -36.43 3.32
CA THR A 223 34.49 -37.67 4.09
C THR A 223 33.22 -38.41 3.79
N PRO A 224 33.07 -39.70 4.19
CA PRO A 224 31.81 -40.43 4.01
C PRO A 224 30.60 -39.76 4.66
N GLN A 225 30.81 -39.07 5.79
CA GLN A 225 29.73 -38.49 6.59
C GLN A 225 29.47 -37.00 6.32
N PHE A 226 30.52 -36.23 5.96
CA PHE A 226 30.38 -34.77 5.80
C PHE A 226 31.47 -34.18 4.87
N THR A 227 31.21 -32.94 4.44
CA THR A 227 32.20 -32.16 3.67
C THR A 227 32.75 -31.04 4.58
N LEU A 228 34.04 -31.01 4.75
CA LEU A 228 34.77 -29.95 5.44
C LEU A 228 35.12 -28.84 4.47
N THR A 229 34.98 -27.61 4.88
CA THR A 229 35.41 -26.43 4.11
C THR A 229 36.52 -25.73 4.85
N TRP A 230 37.67 -25.53 4.20
CA TRP A 230 38.76 -24.76 4.76
C TRP A 230 38.34 -23.34 5.11
N GLN A 231 38.79 -22.83 6.25
CA GLN A 231 38.50 -21.48 6.72
C GLN A 231 39.84 -20.79 7.05
N GLY A 232 40.08 -19.65 6.39
CA GLY A 232 41.18 -18.74 6.74
C GLY A 232 40.70 -17.59 7.61
N GLN A 233 41.60 -16.66 7.94
CA GLN A 233 41.28 -15.47 8.74
C GLN A 233 40.18 -14.59 8.11
N HIS A 234 40.09 -14.55 6.77
CA HIS A 234 39.13 -13.74 6.02
C HIS A 234 38.02 -14.58 5.36
N GLY A 235 37.74 -15.79 5.87
CA GLY A 235 36.70 -16.67 5.37
C GLY A 235 37.22 -17.79 4.45
N LYS A 236 36.31 -18.41 3.71
CA LYS A 236 36.61 -19.60 2.89
C LYS A 236 37.24 -19.33 1.52
N ASN A 237 37.11 -18.10 1.01
CA ASN A 237 37.56 -17.76 -0.34
C ASN A 237 39.04 -17.40 -0.36
N ILE A 238 39.78 -18.03 -1.27
CA ILE A 238 41.22 -17.80 -1.51
C ILE A 238 41.35 -17.14 -2.87
N ASN A 239 41.88 -15.93 -2.94
CA ASN A 239 41.93 -15.13 -4.19
C ASN A 239 43.13 -15.50 -5.11
N SER A 240 44.02 -16.37 -4.69
CA SER A 240 45.18 -16.82 -5.46
C SER A 240 45.18 -18.33 -5.60
N LYS A 241 45.31 -18.81 -6.83
CA LYS A 241 45.45 -20.25 -7.15
C LYS A 241 46.67 -20.85 -6.45
N GLU A 242 47.78 -20.16 -6.55
CA GLU A 242 49.06 -20.59 -5.93
C GLU A 242 48.94 -20.75 -4.41
N THR A 243 48.26 -19.80 -3.76
CA THR A 243 48.00 -19.88 -2.31
C THR A 243 47.08 -21.07 -1.98
N ALA A 244 46.07 -21.31 -2.77
CA ALA A 244 45.15 -22.45 -2.60
C ALA A 244 45.90 -23.77 -2.77
N GLU A 245 46.77 -23.89 -3.77
CA GLU A 245 47.60 -25.07 -4.02
C GLU A 245 48.61 -25.31 -2.89
N LYS A 246 49.30 -24.29 -2.39
CA LYS A 246 50.19 -24.38 -1.23
C LYS A 246 49.48 -24.89 0.03
N ILE A 247 48.27 -24.40 0.28
CA ILE A 247 47.48 -24.87 1.44
C ILE A 247 47.04 -26.32 1.21
N LEU A 248 46.58 -26.68 0.02
CA LEU A 248 46.18 -28.03 -0.33
C LEU A 248 47.33 -29.03 -0.16
N GLN A 249 48.54 -28.69 -0.62
CA GLN A 249 49.74 -29.54 -0.47
C GLN A 249 50.10 -29.76 0.99
N LYS A 250 49.97 -28.72 1.84
CA LYS A 250 50.20 -28.84 3.30
C LYS A 250 49.23 -29.79 4.00
N MET A 251 48.02 -29.93 3.44
CA MET A 251 46.92 -30.76 4.01
C MET A 251 46.91 -32.18 3.47
N LYS A 252 47.45 -32.39 2.28
CA LYS A 252 47.44 -33.70 1.59
C LYS A 252 48.12 -34.77 2.44
N GLY A 253 47.44 -35.92 2.59
CA GLY A 253 47.96 -37.06 3.35
C GLY A 253 47.97 -36.90 4.88
N LYS A 254 47.39 -35.81 5.39
CA LYS A 254 47.29 -35.60 6.86
C LYS A 254 45.88 -35.91 7.35
N SER A 255 45.76 -36.41 8.56
CA SER A 255 44.50 -36.66 9.23
C SER A 255 43.89 -35.35 9.77
N ALA A 256 42.58 -35.20 9.57
CA ALA A 256 41.83 -34.12 10.19
C ALA A 256 41.39 -34.51 11.60
N VAL A 257 41.65 -33.64 12.59
CA VAL A 257 41.29 -33.85 13.98
C VAL A 257 40.24 -32.84 14.39
N ILE A 258 39.12 -33.33 14.91
CA ILE A 258 38.05 -32.47 15.45
C ILE A 258 38.57 -31.87 16.78
N LYS A 259 38.78 -30.57 16.82
CA LYS A 259 39.24 -29.84 18.01
C LYS A 259 38.09 -29.34 18.88
N ASP A 260 37.00 -28.99 18.26
CA ASP A 260 35.84 -28.45 18.97
C ASP A 260 34.53 -28.83 18.28
N ILE A 261 33.50 -29.05 19.07
CA ILE A 261 32.10 -29.30 18.60
C ILE A 261 31.20 -28.36 19.37
N SER A 262 30.66 -27.37 18.69
CA SER A 262 29.69 -26.45 19.27
C SER A 262 28.28 -26.77 18.80
N LYS A 263 27.36 -27.05 19.73
CA LYS A 263 25.91 -27.19 19.47
C LYS A 263 25.21 -25.96 20.01
N LYS A 264 24.64 -25.16 19.11
CA LYS A 264 23.86 -23.97 19.50
C LYS A 264 22.42 -24.16 19.06
N PRO A 265 21.46 -24.06 19.96
CA PRO A 265 20.06 -24.07 19.58
C PRO A 265 19.80 -22.82 18.71
N LYS A 266 19.18 -23.03 17.56
CA LYS A 266 18.78 -21.95 16.67
C LYS A 266 17.25 -21.91 16.62
N LYS A 267 16.69 -20.75 16.98
CA LYS A 267 15.26 -20.49 16.84
C LYS A 267 15.05 -19.74 15.52
N SER A 268 14.13 -20.22 14.70
CA SER A 268 13.60 -19.49 13.56
C SER A 268 12.25 -18.93 13.96
N THR A 269 12.09 -17.63 13.88
CA THR A 269 10.81 -16.97 14.11
C THR A 269 9.98 -16.99 12.83
N SER A 270 8.65 -16.93 12.97
CA SER A 270 7.76 -16.69 11.84
C SER A 270 8.11 -15.36 11.15
N PRO A 271 7.89 -15.24 9.84
CA PRO A 271 7.94 -13.94 9.18
C PRO A 271 6.82 -13.05 9.72
N GLY A 272 6.94 -11.72 9.58
CA GLY A 272 5.83 -10.79 9.88
C GLY A 272 4.66 -10.99 8.94
N LEU A 273 3.51 -10.39 9.24
CA LEU A 273 2.37 -10.32 8.35
C LEU A 273 2.73 -9.62 7.03
N TYR A 274 1.86 -9.70 6.02
CA TYR A 274 2.11 -9.04 4.75
C TYR A 274 1.83 -7.53 4.80
N ASP A 275 2.80 -6.74 4.35
CA ASP A 275 2.58 -5.47 3.67
C ASP A 275 2.37 -5.71 2.16
N LEU A 276 2.02 -4.67 1.41
CA LEU A 276 1.82 -4.79 -0.04
C LEU A 276 3.10 -5.22 -0.77
N THR A 277 4.24 -4.63 -0.41
CA THR A 277 5.51 -4.89 -1.11
C THR A 277 5.97 -6.33 -0.95
N GLU A 278 5.87 -6.90 0.26
CA GLU A 278 6.25 -8.28 0.51
C GLU A 278 5.30 -9.26 -0.17
N LEU A 279 4.00 -8.97 -0.17
CA LEU A 279 3.03 -9.77 -0.91
C LEU A 279 3.32 -9.76 -2.42
N GLN A 280 3.64 -8.59 -2.99
CA GLN A 280 4.02 -8.47 -4.41
C GLN A 280 5.30 -9.26 -4.74
N ARG A 281 6.30 -9.24 -3.84
CA ARG A 281 7.53 -10.04 -4.00
C ARG A 281 7.25 -11.53 -4.00
N ASP A 282 6.45 -12.00 -3.05
CA ASP A 282 6.10 -13.43 -2.95
C ASP A 282 5.21 -13.88 -4.13
N ALA A 283 4.24 -13.07 -4.55
CA ALA A 283 3.42 -13.32 -5.72
C ALA A 283 4.25 -13.40 -7.02
N ASN A 284 5.22 -12.51 -7.18
CA ASN A 284 6.14 -12.54 -8.31
C ASN A 284 7.03 -13.79 -8.28
N ARG A 285 7.65 -14.08 -7.13
CA ARG A 285 8.55 -15.22 -6.97
C ARG A 285 7.87 -16.56 -7.19
N LEU A 286 6.62 -16.71 -6.72
CA LEU A 286 5.91 -17.99 -6.73
C LEU A 286 5.04 -18.20 -7.98
N PHE A 287 4.51 -17.11 -8.55
CA PHE A 287 3.51 -17.16 -9.62
C PHE A 287 3.88 -16.34 -10.86
N GLY A 288 5.00 -15.59 -10.82
CA GLY A 288 5.41 -14.70 -11.92
C GLY A 288 4.52 -13.47 -12.08
N MET A 289 3.66 -13.15 -11.10
CA MET A 289 2.76 -12.01 -11.16
C MET A 289 3.52 -10.69 -11.03
N SER A 290 3.17 -9.71 -11.86
CA SER A 290 3.69 -8.37 -11.73
C SER A 290 3.14 -7.66 -10.47
N PRO A 291 3.83 -6.64 -9.94
CA PRO A 291 3.30 -5.84 -8.83
C PRO A 291 1.93 -5.22 -9.12
N LYS A 292 1.69 -4.77 -10.36
CA LYS A 292 0.42 -4.20 -10.81
C LYS A 292 -0.71 -5.24 -10.80
N GLU A 293 -0.46 -6.42 -11.32
CA GLU A 293 -1.44 -7.53 -11.30
C GLU A 293 -1.80 -7.94 -9.88
N THR A 294 -0.79 -8.11 -9.02
CA THR A 294 -0.99 -8.42 -7.60
C THR A 294 -1.86 -7.37 -6.91
N LEU A 295 -1.56 -6.08 -7.13
CA LEU A 295 -2.35 -4.99 -6.55
C LEU A 295 -3.80 -5.00 -7.07
N ASN A 296 -4.02 -5.22 -8.37
CA ASN A 296 -5.36 -5.28 -8.96
C ASN A 296 -6.18 -6.44 -8.38
N ILE A 297 -5.55 -7.60 -8.16
CA ILE A 297 -6.20 -8.75 -7.51
C ILE A 297 -6.55 -8.40 -6.06
N MET A 298 -5.61 -7.83 -5.33
CA MET A 298 -5.85 -7.40 -3.95
C MET A 298 -7.00 -6.39 -3.84
N GLN A 299 -7.08 -5.45 -4.79
CA GLN A 299 -8.15 -4.47 -4.83
C GLN A 299 -9.54 -5.15 -4.97
N ARG A 300 -9.65 -6.19 -5.79
CA ARG A 300 -10.90 -6.96 -5.92
C ARG A 300 -11.23 -7.76 -4.66
N LEU A 301 -10.22 -8.39 -4.03
CA LEU A 301 -10.39 -9.12 -2.78
C LEU A 301 -10.84 -8.19 -1.63
N TYR A 302 -10.40 -6.95 -1.65
CA TYR A 302 -10.78 -5.90 -0.69
C TYR A 302 -12.15 -5.28 -1.01
N GLU A 303 -12.38 -4.79 -2.24
CA GLU A 303 -13.58 -3.99 -2.59
C GLU A 303 -14.78 -4.87 -2.94
N SER A 304 -14.58 -5.90 -3.78
CA SER A 304 -15.68 -6.70 -4.33
C SER A 304 -16.01 -7.88 -3.42
N HIS A 305 -15.00 -8.66 -3.02
CA HIS A 305 -15.18 -9.83 -2.17
C HIS A 305 -15.19 -9.47 -0.66
N LYS A 306 -14.57 -8.36 -0.29
CA LYS A 306 -14.50 -7.84 1.10
C LYS A 306 -13.85 -8.81 2.11
N ILE A 307 -13.04 -9.75 1.61
CA ILE A 307 -12.45 -10.83 2.41
C ILE A 307 -11.03 -10.56 2.89
N LEU A 308 -10.38 -9.51 2.39
CA LEU A 308 -9.08 -9.02 2.87
C LEU A 308 -9.18 -7.54 3.26
N THR A 309 -8.26 -7.09 4.12
CA THR A 309 -8.16 -5.69 4.53
C THR A 309 -7.50 -4.83 3.44
N TYR A 310 -7.45 -3.52 3.64
CA TYR A 310 -6.94 -2.55 2.68
C TYR A 310 -5.54 -2.91 2.16
N PRO A 311 -5.35 -2.98 0.84
CA PRO A 311 -4.13 -3.54 0.27
C PRO A 311 -2.91 -2.60 0.29
N ARG A 312 -3.12 -1.28 0.34
CA ARG A 312 -2.02 -0.31 0.25
C ARG A 312 -1.51 0.05 1.63
N THR A 313 -0.81 -0.86 2.25
CA THR A 313 -0.16 -0.67 3.55
C THR A 313 1.32 -1.02 3.46
N ASP A 314 2.13 -0.30 4.21
CA ASP A 314 3.55 -0.55 4.44
C ASP A 314 3.82 -1.25 5.79
N SER A 315 2.77 -1.46 6.58
CA SER A 315 2.87 -2.10 7.88
C SER A 315 2.73 -3.63 7.80
N LYS A 316 3.58 -4.31 8.57
CA LYS A 316 3.53 -5.76 8.84
C LYS A 316 2.95 -6.07 10.22
N TYR A 317 2.37 -5.07 10.86
CA TYR A 317 1.88 -5.14 12.24
C TYR A 317 0.38 -4.90 12.31
N LEU A 318 -0.23 -5.44 13.36
CA LEU A 318 -1.61 -5.13 13.75
C LEU A 318 -1.61 -4.10 14.86
N THR A 319 -2.71 -3.36 14.96
CA THR A 319 -3.01 -2.50 16.11
C THR A 319 -3.71 -3.28 17.21
N GLN A 320 -3.64 -2.78 18.43
CA GLN A 320 -4.22 -3.46 19.60
C GLN A 320 -5.75 -3.62 19.51
N ASP A 321 -6.44 -2.70 18.85
CA ASP A 321 -7.89 -2.74 18.62
C ASP A 321 -8.33 -3.88 17.68
N ILE A 322 -7.43 -4.41 16.83
CA ILE A 322 -7.70 -5.56 15.96
C ILE A 322 -7.67 -6.88 16.72
N VAL A 323 -6.90 -6.99 17.81
CA VAL A 323 -6.70 -8.23 18.57
C VAL A 323 -8.01 -8.91 18.97
N PRO A 324 -9.01 -8.22 19.54
CA PRO A 324 -10.29 -8.85 19.89
C PRO A 324 -11.04 -9.46 18.70
N THR A 325 -10.76 -9.03 17.47
CA THR A 325 -11.44 -9.53 16.26
C THR A 325 -10.79 -10.78 15.66
N LEU A 326 -9.57 -11.14 16.09
CA LEU A 326 -8.79 -12.24 15.48
C LEU A 326 -9.51 -13.59 15.56
N SER A 327 -10.20 -13.88 16.67
CA SER A 327 -10.96 -15.13 16.82
C SER A 327 -12.10 -15.25 15.81
N GLU A 328 -12.81 -14.16 15.54
CA GLU A 328 -13.86 -14.11 14.51
C GLU A 328 -13.28 -14.29 13.12
N ARG A 329 -12.19 -13.58 12.80
CA ARG A 329 -11.48 -13.71 11.52
C ARG A 329 -10.97 -15.12 11.28
N LEU A 330 -10.40 -15.78 12.27
CA LEU A 330 -10.01 -17.19 12.17
C LEU A 330 -11.19 -18.10 11.88
N LYS A 331 -12.35 -17.90 12.50
CA LYS A 331 -13.56 -18.71 12.25
C LYS A 331 -14.04 -18.55 10.81
N THR A 332 -13.98 -17.36 10.22
CA THR A 332 -14.45 -17.12 8.84
C THR A 332 -13.57 -17.82 7.79
N ILE A 333 -12.29 -17.99 8.07
CA ILE A 333 -11.34 -18.70 7.19
C ILE A 333 -11.22 -20.19 7.50
N SER A 334 -11.99 -20.72 8.45
CA SER A 334 -11.99 -22.16 8.84
C SER A 334 -12.68 -23.03 7.80
N ILE A 335 -12.15 -23.03 6.57
CA ILE A 335 -12.71 -23.74 5.42
C ILE A 335 -11.63 -24.52 4.67
N GLY A 336 -12.04 -25.61 4.00
CA GLY A 336 -11.16 -26.39 3.12
C GLY A 336 -9.79 -26.66 3.75
N PRO A 337 -8.69 -26.26 3.10
CA PRO A 337 -7.34 -26.59 3.53
C PRO A 337 -6.89 -25.92 4.82
N TYR A 338 -7.58 -24.86 5.26
CA TYR A 338 -7.19 -24.09 6.45
C TYR A 338 -7.85 -24.60 7.75
N LYS A 339 -8.88 -25.44 7.65
CA LYS A 339 -9.70 -25.87 8.79
C LYS A 339 -8.89 -26.50 9.92
N ALA A 340 -7.95 -27.38 9.59
CA ALA A 340 -7.14 -28.07 10.59
C ALA A 340 -6.27 -27.08 11.38
N ALA A 341 -5.52 -26.21 10.69
CA ALA A 341 -4.66 -25.20 11.32
C ALA A 341 -5.47 -24.23 12.18
N VAL A 342 -6.60 -23.72 11.65
CA VAL A 342 -7.49 -22.82 12.41
C VAL A 342 -8.01 -23.51 13.68
N SER A 343 -8.44 -24.77 13.59
CA SER A 343 -8.96 -25.52 14.75
C SER A 343 -7.89 -25.68 15.82
N GLU A 344 -6.65 -25.94 15.43
CA GLU A 344 -5.52 -26.07 16.35
C GLU A 344 -5.20 -24.73 17.03
N ILE A 345 -5.11 -23.63 16.27
CA ILE A 345 -4.87 -22.28 16.81
C ILE A 345 -5.96 -21.88 17.79
N LEU A 346 -7.24 -22.09 17.45
CA LEU A 346 -8.35 -21.74 18.34
C LEU A 346 -8.38 -22.61 19.62
N LYS A 347 -7.89 -23.86 19.55
CA LYS A 347 -7.76 -24.75 20.69
C LYS A 347 -6.63 -24.34 21.63
N LEU A 348 -5.49 -23.92 21.08
CA LEU A 348 -4.32 -23.46 21.84
C LEU A 348 -4.52 -22.06 22.43
N GLY A 349 -5.45 -21.28 21.88
CA GLY A 349 -5.63 -19.87 22.20
C GLY A 349 -4.75 -18.93 21.36
N ILE A 350 -5.23 -17.71 21.19
CA ILE A 350 -4.50 -16.67 20.44
C ILE A 350 -3.59 -15.91 21.39
N HIS A 351 -2.29 -16.04 21.20
CA HIS A 351 -1.27 -15.35 22.00
C HIS A 351 -0.61 -14.26 21.16
N THR A 352 -0.89 -13.01 21.49
CA THR A 352 -0.28 -11.86 20.79
C THR A 352 1.02 -11.45 21.44
N ASN A 353 1.94 -10.95 20.62
CA ASN A 353 3.21 -10.41 21.08
C ASN A 353 3.68 -9.25 20.18
N LYS A 354 4.74 -8.54 20.59
CA LYS A 354 5.28 -7.39 19.86
C LYS A 354 5.91 -7.71 18.49
N SER A 355 5.98 -8.98 18.09
CA SER A 355 6.49 -9.33 16.76
C SER A 355 5.49 -9.03 15.64
N PHE A 356 4.19 -8.99 15.96
CA PHE A 356 3.13 -8.71 14.98
C PHE A 356 2.00 -7.79 15.48
N VAL A 357 1.99 -7.39 16.78
CA VAL A 357 1.06 -6.38 17.33
C VAL A 357 1.87 -5.24 17.96
N ASP A 358 1.94 -4.10 17.29
CA ASP A 358 2.61 -2.90 17.80
C ASP A 358 2.03 -1.65 17.12
N ASP A 359 1.20 -0.89 17.84
CA ASP A 359 0.54 0.33 17.34
C ASP A 359 1.52 1.37 16.79
N ARG A 360 2.74 1.46 17.34
CA ARG A 360 3.76 2.42 16.90
C ARG A 360 4.34 2.11 15.52
N LYS A 361 4.11 0.90 15.02
CA LYS A 361 4.58 0.42 13.71
C LYS A 361 3.45 0.34 12.67
N VAL A 362 2.30 0.90 13.00
CA VAL A 362 1.17 1.06 12.09
C VAL A 362 0.98 2.56 11.85
N SER A 363 1.09 2.99 10.59
CA SER A 363 0.88 4.37 10.18
C SER A 363 -0.61 4.62 9.88
N ASP A 364 -1.01 4.41 8.63
CA ASP A 364 -2.38 4.63 8.17
C ASP A 364 -3.22 3.35 8.28
N HIS A 365 -2.64 2.20 7.91
CA HIS A 365 -3.28 0.89 7.92
C HIS A 365 -2.38 -0.17 8.54
N HIS A 366 -3.00 -1.12 9.24
CA HIS A 366 -2.32 -2.33 9.70
C HIS A 366 -2.01 -3.29 8.52
N ALA A 367 -1.28 -4.37 8.80
CA ALA A 367 -0.95 -5.42 7.84
C ALA A 367 -2.18 -5.99 7.13
N ILE A 368 -1.95 -6.58 5.96
CA ILE A 368 -2.97 -7.27 5.17
C ILE A 368 -3.34 -8.59 5.86
N ILE A 369 -4.61 -8.70 6.27
CA ILE A 369 -5.16 -9.88 6.94
C ILE A 369 -6.58 -10.19 6.43
N PRO A 370 -7.15 -11.38 6.68
CA PRO A 370 -8.55 -11.64 6.40
C PRO A 370 -9.49 -10.75 7.22
N THR A 371 -10.67 -10.48 6.67
CA THR A 371 -11.76 -9.77 7.35
C THR A 371 -12.68 -10.76 8.08
N GLU A 372 -13.73 -10.25 8.71
CA GLU A 372 -14.82 -11.04 9.30
C GLU A 372 -15.82 -11.56 8.25
N GLN A 373 -15.60 -11.24 6.97
CA GLN A 373 -16.45 -11.68 5.87
C GLN A 373 -16.18 -13.15 5.53
N ARG A 374 -17.24 -13.95 5.49
CA ARG A 374 -17.14 -15.35 5.08
C ARG A 374 -16.73 -15.48 3.63
N VAL A 375 -15.71 -16.27 3.34
CA VAL A 375 -15.24 -16.54 1.99
C VAL A 375 -15.93 -17.77 1.38
N ILE A 376 -16.26 -17.66 0.10
CA ILE A 376 -16.71 -18.78 -0.76
C ILE A 376 -15.63 -18.95 -1.85
N LEU A 377 -14.73 -19.90 -1.63
CA LEU A 377 -13.58 -20.11 -2.52
C LEU A 377 -13.99 -20.37 -3.97
N ALA A 378 -15.15 -20.95 -4.22
CA ALA A 378 -15.67 -21.20 -5.56
C ALA A 378 -15.89 -19.90 -6.37
N ASN A 379 -16.17 -18.78 -5.70
CA ASN A 379 -16.41 -17.49 -6.32
C ASN A 379 -15.12 -16.73 -6.69
N LEU A 380 -13.95 -17.23 -6.25
CA LEU A 380 -12.68 -16.62 -6.54
C LEU A 380 -12.09 -17.20 -7.84
N SER A 381 -11.55 -16.36 -8.71
CA SER A 381 -10.73 -16.78 -9.83
C SER A 381 -9.46 -17.53 -9.36
N THR A 382 -8.79 -18.21 -10.27
CA THR A 382 -7.55 -18.95 -9.95
C THR A 382 -6.49 -18.03 -9.32
N ASP A 383 -6.31 -16.83 -9.85
CA ASP A 383 -5.30 -15.90 -9.38
C ASP A 383 -5.71 -15.23 -8.06
N GLU A 384 -7.00 -14.93 -7.88
CA GLU A 384 -7.53 -14.47 -6.59
C GLU A 384 -7.32 -15.52 -5.49
N ARG A 385 -7.53 -16.81 -5.80
CA ARG A 385 -7.24 -17.91 -4.85
C ARG A 385 -5.77 -17.98 -4.48
N LYS A 386 -4.85 -17.82 -5.44
CA LYS A 386 -3.40 -17.83 -5.18
C LYS A 386 -3.01 -16.72 -4.20
N ILE A 387 -3.46 -15.49 -4.45
CA ILE A 387 -3.14 -14.34 -3.58
C ILE A 387 -3.81 -14.49 -2.22
N TYR A 388 -5.08 -14.90 -2.19
CA TYR A 388 -5.80 -15.18 -0.95
C TYR A 388 -5.07 -16.24 -0.11
N ASP A 389 -4.66 -17.36 -0.73
CA ASP A 389 -3.91 -18.45 -0.07
C ASP A 389 -2.60 -17.97 0.57
N LEU A 390 -1.83 -17.10 -0.14
CA LEU A 390 -0.63 -16.51 0.43
C LEU A 390 -0.93 -15.72 1.72
N VAL A 391 -1.95 -14.86 1.67
CA VAL A 391 -2.32 -14.04 2.82
C VAL A 391 -2.78 -14.90 3.98
N ILE A 392 -3.65 -15.91 3.73
CA ILE A 392 -4.15 -16.77 4.79
C ILE A 392 -3.03 -17.61 5.41
N LYS A 393 -2.17 -18.23 4.61
CA LYS A 393 -1.04 -19.00 5.14
C LYS A 393 -0.09 -18.14 5.97
N ARG A 394 0.18 -16.92 5.54
CA ARG A 394 0.99 -15.96 6.30
C ARG A 394 0.31 -15.58 7.61
N PHE A 395 -0.97 -15.30 7.59
CA PHE A 395 -1.76 -14.96 8.76
C PHE A 395 -1.79 -16.11 9.79
N LEU A 396 -1.90 -17.36 9.33
CA LEU A 396 -1.89 -18.56 10.20
C LEU A 396 -0.49 -18.91 10.72
N SER A 397 0.59 -18.39 10.12
CA SER A 397 1.97 -18.70 10.51
C SER A 397 2.55 -17.74 11.56
N VAL A 398 1.86 -16.68 11.86
CA VAL A 398 2.28 -15.63 12.80
C VAL A 398 1.57 -15.75 14.13
#